data_324d3f6dfe2913923f69d1acb8ef76f3
#
_entry.id   324d3f6dfe2913923f69d1acb8ef76f3
#
_cell.length_a   1.000
_cell.length_b   1.000
_cell.length_c   1.000
_cell.angle_alpha   90.00
_cell.angle_beta   90.00
_cell.angle_gamma   90.00
#
_symmetry.space_group_name_H-M   'P 1'
#
loop_
_entity.id
_entity.type
_entity.pdbx_description
1 polymer ?
#
loop_
_entity_poly.entity_id
_entity_poly.type
_entity_poly.pdbx_seq_one_letter_code
_entity_poly.pdbx_strand_id
1 'polypeptide(L)'
;YATRLSSRVEDLDLNPEEFVAKINSDLVGKVVNLASRTAKFIQEHGLSEEYPSDGGLFETFAGKGAEIAEAYEAGDFGKATRMIMELADLANPFVESNAPWELRKDPDKAQQLQDVCTVALNLFRSLAIYLSPVLPELAEKAGELFGEPLTTWEQSNSPLTGRPINKFQHMMQRVEPAKIEAMIEESKEEAAKENSKPSGGWEDSGEELEKAPIAEEITIDDFFKTDLRVARIVEANEVPEARKLVQLTLSLGGEEQRNVFAGIKSAYEPEELVGRLVVMVANLAPRKMKFGVSEGMIIASGPGGKDIFLLSPDGGAVPGQRVG
;
A
#
# COMPACT_ATOMS: atom_id res chain seq x y z
N TYR A 1 8.28 -5.77 -7.53
CA TYR A 1 7.42 -6.30 -6.46
C TYR A 1 6.23 -7.05 -7.07
N ALA A 2 5.50 -6.44 -8.02
CA ALA A 2 4.34 -7.05 -8.70
C ALA A 2 4.60 -8.46 -9.25
N THR A 3 5.84 -8.76 -9.68
CA THR A 3 6.21 -10.09 -10.17
C THR A 3 6.09 -11.23 -9.14
N ARG A 4 5.99 -10.88 -7.87
CA ARG A 4 5.84 -11.82 -6.74
C ARG A 4 4.40 -11.90 -6.21
N LEU A 5 3.51 -11.00 -6.65
CA LEU A 5 2.13 -10.98 -6.20
C LEU A 5 1.30 -11.99 -6.98
N SER A 6 0.64 -12.87 -6.26
CA SER A 6 -0.35 -13.82 -6.75
C SER A 6 -1.74 -13.52 -6.18
N SER A 7 -2.76 -14.22 -6.66
CA SER A 7 -4.13 -14.13 -6.11
C SER A 7 -4.26 -14.74 -4.69
N ARG A 8 -3.20 -15.28 -4.12
CA ARG A 8 -3.17 -15.88 -2.79
C ARG A 8 -2.50 -14.93 -1.80
N VAL A 9 -2.95 -14.96 -0.56
CA VAL A 9 -2.29 -14.28 0.55
C VAL A 9 -1.10 -15.14 0.99
N GLU A 10 0.10 -14.70 0.66
CA GLU A 10 1.35 -15.38 1.01
C GLU A 10 2.34 -14.35 1.56
N ASP A 11 3.19 -14.78 2.49
CA ASP A 11 4.27 -13.95 2.98
C ASP A 11 5.31 -13.75 1.88
N LEU A 12 5.75 -12.51 1.69
CA LEU A 12 6.71 -12.16 0.66
C LEU A 12 8.04 -11.74 1.29
N ASP A 13 9.06 -12.55 1.10
CA ASP A 13 10.43 -12.14 1.39
C ASP A 13 10.96 -11.22 0.29
N LEU A 14 11.34 -10.01 0.67
CA LEU A 14 12.03 -9.09 -0.23
C LEU A 14 13.53 -9.41 -0.25
N ASN A 15 13.99 -9.98 -1.35
CA ASN A 15 15.42 -10.10 -1.62
C ASN A 15 15.89 -8.87 -2.42
N PRO A 16 16.70 -7.96 -1.82
CA PRO A 16 17.16 -6.74 -2.48
C PRO A 16 17.99 -6.98 -3.73
N GLU A 17 18.84 -7.99 -3.75
CA GLU A 17 19.69 -8.33 -4.90
C GLU A 17 18.84 -8.78 -6.09
N GLU A 18 17.86 -9.66 -5.84
CA GLU A 18 16.91 -10.12 -6.85
C GLU A 18 16.05 -8.97 -7.38
N PHE A 19 15.61 -8.08 -6.49
CA PHE A 19 14.87 -6.88 -6.86
C PHE A 19 15.66 -5.98 -7.81
N VAL A 20 16.91 -5.66 -7.47
CA VAL A 20 17.80 -4.85 -8.31
C VAL A 20 18.07 -5.52 -9.66
N ALA A 21 18.40 -6.82 -9.64
CA ALA A 21 18.65 -7.58 -10.85
C ALA A 21 17.42 -7.58 -11.78
N LYS A 22 16.23 -7.78 -11.23
CA LYS A 22 14.98 -7.79 -11.97
C LYS A 22 14.65 -6.46 -12.63
N ILE A 23 14.77 -5.33 -11.89
CA ILE A 23 14.57 -4.00 -12.48
C ILE A 23 15.57 -3.73 -13.58
N ASN A 24 16.85 -4.01 -13.32
CA ASN A 24 17.91 -3.67 -14.27
C ASN A 24 17.86 -4.55 -15.54
N SER A 25 17.52 -5.84 -15.42
CA SER A 25 17.40 -6.72 -16.55
C SER A 25 16.11 -6.54 -17.33
N ASP A 26 14.98 -6.58 -16.66
CA ASP A 26 13.68 -6.66 -17.32
C ASP A 26 13.17 -5.27 -17.73
N LEU A 27 13.12 -4.33 -16.80
CA LEU A 27 12.56 -3.01 -17.11
C LEU A 27 13.56 -2.14 -17.90
N VAL A 28 14.76 -1.96 -17.37
CA VAL A 28 15.75 -1.10 -18.04
C VAL A 28 16.35 -1.79 -19.26
N GLY A 29 16.77 -3.04 -19.10
CA GLY A 29 17.49 -3.81 -20.14
C GLY A 29 16.61 -4.30 -21.29
N LYS A 30 15.33 -4.60 -21.06
CA LYS A 30 14.43 -5.12 -22.10
C LYS A 30 13.41 -4.06 -22.54
N VAL A 31 12.58 -3.52 -21.61
CA VAL A 31 11.45 -2.67 -21.98
C VAL A 31 11.93 -1.27 -22.41
N VAL A 32 12.55 -0.51 -21.52
CA VAL A 32 12.96 0.87 -21.80
C VAL A 32 14.05 0.93 -22.87
N ASN A 33 14.86 -0.12 -22.95
CA ASN A 33 15.92 -0.23 -23.94
C ASN A 33 15.40 -0.16 -25.39
N LEU A 34 14.20 -0.69 -25.68
CA LEU A 34 13.58 -0.57 -26.99
C LEU A 34 13.43 0.89 -27.44
N ALA A 35 12.86 1.74 -26.56
CA ALA A 35 12.69 3.15 -26.87
C ALA A 35 14.01 3.92 -26.87
N SER A 36 14.91 3.66 -25.92
CA SER A 36 16.16 4.39 -25.78
C SER A 36 17.13 4.17 -26.95
N ARG A 37 17.07 3.00 -27.58
CA ARG A 37 17.92 2.61 -28.72
C ARG A 37 17.35 3.04 -30.06
N THR A 38 16.08 3.44 -30.16
CA THR A 38 15.39 3.67 -31.42
C THR A 38 14.85 5.09 -31.57
N ALA A 39 14.21 5.65 -30.52
CA ALA A 39 13.52 6.94 -30.59
C ALA A 39 14.38 8.08 -31.12
N LYS A 40 15.63 8.18 -30.66
CA LYS A 40 16.55 9.26 -31.08
C LYS A 40 16.91 9.24 -32.56
N PHE A 41 16.75 8.10 -33.26
CA PHE A 41 17.11 7.99 -34.66
C PHE A 41 16.02 8.56 -35.58
N ILE A 42 14.78 8.61 -35.12
CA ILE A 42 13.64 9.08 -35.93
C ILE A 42 12.97 10.31 -35.33
N GLN A 43 13.58 10.95 -34.34
CA GLN A 43 13.00 12.12 -33.66
C GLN A 43 12.69 13.27 -34.66
N GLU A 44 13.50 13.47 -35.70
CA GLU A 44 13.31 14.52 -36.70
C GLU A 44 12.29 14.13 -37.78
N HIS A 45 12.10 12.83 -38.02
CA HIS A 45 11.25 12.32 -39.10
C HIS A 45 9.89 11.80 -38.61
N GLY A 46 9.81 11.41 -37.34
CA GLY A 46 8.63 10.77 -36.76
C GLY A 46 8.48 9.30 -37.18
N LEU A 47 7.29 8.76 -36.91
CA LEU A 47 6.92 7.40 -37.27
C LEU A 47 6.60 7.31 -38.78
N SER A 48 6.81 6.14 -39.38
CA SER A 48 6.48 5.85 -40.79
C SER A 48 5.01 6.11 -41.07
N GLU A 49 4.68 6.56 -42.28
CA GLU A 49 3.30 6.89 -42.69
C GLU A 49 2.36 5.66 -42.59
N GLU A 50 2.87 4.48 -42.96
CA GLU A 50 2.19 3.21 -42.82
C GLU A 50 2.96 2.32 -41.86
N TYR A 51 2.24 1.39 -41.19
CA TYR A 51 2.89 0.46 -40.30
C TYR A 51 3.71 -0.57 -41.12
N PRO A 52 5.03 -0.66 -40.86
CA PRO A 52 5.90 -1.57 -41.63
C PRO A 52 5.64 -3.04 -41.31
N SER A 53 6.03 -3.93 -42.23
CA SER A 53 5.97 -5.37 -41.97
C SER A 53 6.96 -5.76 -40.85
N ASP A 54 6.46 -6.42 -39.82
CA ASP A 54 7.20 -6.85 -38.65
C ASP A 54 7.16 -8.36 -38.41
N GLY A 55 6.63 -9.13 -39.40
CA GLY A 55 6.46 -10.57 -39.27
C GLY A 55 5.35 -10.99 -38.32
N GLY A 56 4.37 -10.10 -38.04
CA GLY A 56 3.23 -10.37 -37.15
C GLY A 56 3.51 -10.13 -35.66
N LEU A 57 4.59 -9.41 -35.33
CA LEU A 57 4.93 -9.10 -33.94
C LEU A 57 3.87 -8.23 -33.29
N PHE A 58 3.44 -7.15 -33.93
CA PHE A 58 2.42 -6.26 -33.38
C PHE A 58 1.09 -6.98 -33.15
N GLU A 59 0.67 -7.82 -34.10
CA GLU A 59 -0.53 -8.64 -33.95
C GLU A 59 -0.42 -9.61 -32.76
N THR A 60 0.76 -10.19 -32.56
CA THR A 60 1.06 -11.05 -31.40
C THR A 60 0.92 -10.26 -30.10
N PHE A 61 1.44 -9.03 -30.02
CA PHE A 61 1.32 -8.16 -28.86
C PHE A 61 -0.15 -7.80 -28.59
N ALA A 62 -0.86 -7.32 -29.58
CA ALA A 62 -2.27 -6.96 -29.47
C ALA A 62 -3.12 -8.18 -29.03
N GLY A 63 -2.88 -9.35 -29.61
CA GLY A 63 -3.59 -10.58 -29.26
C GLY A 63 -3.38 -11.06 -27.82
N LYS A 64 -2.29 -10.66 -27.17
CA LYS A 64 -2.04 -10.99 -25.75
C LYS A 64 -2.70 -10.04 -24.75
N GLY A 65 -3.20 -8.89 -25.21
CA GLY A 65 -3.76 -7.87 -24.33
C GLY A 65 -4.89 -8.37 -23.43
N ALA A 66 -5.83 -9.14 -23.98
CA ALA A 66 -6.95 -9.69 -23.21
C ALA A 66 -6.50 -10.67 -22.10
N GLU A 67 -5.57 -11.58 -22.41
CA GLU A 67 -5.05 -12.55 -21.42
C GLU A 67 -4.27 -11.86 -20.29
N ILE A 68 -3.54 -10.79 -20.61
CA ILE A 68 -2.82 -9.97 -19.62
C ILE A 68 -3.84 -9.22 -18.73
N ALA A 69 -4.90 -8.66 -19.31
CA ALA A 69 -5.95 -7.98 -18.57
C ALA A 69 -6.66 -8.94 -17.59
N GLU A 70 -7.03 -10.14 -18.05
CA GLU A 70 -7.62 -11.19 -17.20
C GLU A 70 -6.72 -11.57 -16.03
N ALA A 71 -5.41 -11.64 -16.23
CA ALA A 71 -4.46 -11.93 -15.16
C ALA A 71 -4.43 -10.80 -14.11
N TYR A 72 -4.48 -9.54 -14.51
CA TYR A 72 -4.58 -8.40 -13.60
C TYR A 72 -5.90 -8.38 -12.83
N GLU A 73 -7.03 -8.61 -13.50
CA GLU A 73 -8.35 -8.69 -12.87
C GLU A 73 -8.46 -9.84 -11.85
N ALA A 74 -7.77 -10.94 -12.11
CA ALA A 74 -7.68 -12.07 -11.19
C ALA A 74 -6.73 -11.82 -10.01
N GLY A 75 -6.04 -10.68 -9.95
CA GLY A 75 -5.02 -10.39 -8.94
C GLY A 75 -3.70 -11.15 -9.13
N ASP A 76 -3.50 -11.82 -10.27
CA ASP A 76 -2.27 -12.57 -10.59
C ASP A 76 -1.27 -11.67 -11.34
N PHE A 77 -0.74 -10.68 -10.60
CA PHE A 77 0.23 -9.71 -11.14
C PHE A 77 1.52 -10.39 -11.61
N GLY A 78 1.90 -11.49 -10.94
CA GLY A 78 3.06 -12.29 -11.32
C GLY A 78 2.91 -12.92 -12.70
N LYS A 79 1.72 -13.44 -13.02
CA LYS A 79 1.39 -13.98 -14.34
C LYS A 79 1.38 -12.87 -15.40
N ALA A 80 0.67 -11.75 -15.13
CA ALA A 80 0.58 -10.63 -16.05
C ALA A 80 1.98 -10.09 -16.41
N THR A 81 2.82 -9.80 -15.42
CA THR A 81 4.18 -9.27 -15.66
C THR A 81 5.07 -10.27 -16.40
N ARG A 82 4.94 -11.57 -16.17
CA ARG A 82 5.68 -12.61 -16.91
C ARG A 82 5.32 -12.59 -18.38
N MET A 83 4.04 -12.56 -18.70
CA MET A 83 3.55 -12.50 -20.08
C MET A 83 4.05 -11.23 -20.81
N ILE A 84 4.08 -10.10 -20.11
CA ILE A 84 4.62 -8.84 -20.66
C ILE A 84 6.12 -8.97 -20.94
N MET A 85 6.88 -9.63 -20.06
CA MET A 85 8.31 -9.85 -20.30
C MET A 85 8.57 -10.82 -21.44
N GLU A 86 7.72 -11.84 -21.64
CA GLU A 86 7.77 -12.72 -22.82
C GLU A 86 7.58 -11.93 -24.12
N LEU A 87 6.68 -10.96 -24.16
CA LEU A 87 6.54 -10.06 -25.29
C LEU A 87 7.80 -9.18 -25.50
N ALA A 88 8.38 -8.66 -24.43
CA ALA A 88 9.64 -7.91 -24.53
C ALA A 88 10.79 -8.77 -25.06
N ASP A 89 10.80 -10.07 -24.73
CA ASP A 89 11.77 -11.04 -25.24
C ASP A 89 11.57 -11.35 -26.72
N LEU A 90 10.38 -11.12 -27.29
CA LEU A 90 10.15 -11.18 -28.75
C LEU A 90 10.60 -9.90 -29.47
N ALA A 91 10.41 -8.73 -28.82
CA ALA A 91 10.75 -7.43 -29.44
C ALA A 91 12.24 -7.17 -29.55
N ASN A 92 13.03 -7.58 -28.55
CA ASN A 92 14.47 -7.29 -28.54
C ASN A 92 15.26 -7.95 -29.67
N PRO A 93 15.05 -9.24 -30.02
CA PRO A 93 15.67 -9.87 -31.18
C PRO A 93 15.35 -9.18 -32.52
N PHE A 94 14.14 -8.62 -32.65
CA PHE A 94 13.79 -7.82 -33.82
C PHE A 94 14.70 -6.59 -33.97
N VAL A 95 14.91 -5.86 -32.91
CA VAL A 95 15.80 -4.67 -32.90
C VAL A 95 17.26 -5.07 -33.12
N GLU A 96 17.72 -6.16 -32.48
CA GLU A 96 19.10 -6.65 -32.64
C GLU A 96 19.39 -7.11 -34.08
N SER A 97 18.50 -7.86 -34.71
CA SER A 97 18.70 -8.39 -36.05
C SER A 97 18.63 -7.29 -37.12
N ASN A 98 17.81 -6.26 -36.92
CA ASN A 98 17.71 -5.13 -37.83
C ASN A 98 18.75 -4.02 -37.58
N ALA A 99 19.45 -4.07 -36.44
CA ALA A 99 20.58 -3.21 -36.07
C ALA A 99 20.44 -1.72 -36.50
N PRO A 100 19.44 -0.97 -35.96
CA PRO A 100 19.17 0.41 -36.41
C PRO A 100 20.40 1.34 -36.24
N TRP A 101 21.31 1.05 -35.33
CA TRP A 101 22.58 1.78 -35.18
C TRP A 101 23.53 1.57 -36.34
N GLU A 102 23.43 0.48 -37.09
CA GLU A 102 24.16 0.27 -38.35
C GLU A 102 23.44 0.95 -39.51
N LEU A 103 22.11 0.80 -39.62
CA LEU A 103 21.29 1.46 -40.66
C LEU A 103 21.49 2.97 -40.70
N ARG A 104 21.64 3.61 -39.53
CA ARG A 104 21.88 5.05 -39.40
C ARG A 104 23.17 5.53 -40.09
N LYS A 105 24.14 4.65 -40.28
CA LYS A 105 25.42 5.02 -40.94
C LYS A 105 25.28 5.20 -42.46
N ASP A 106 24.22 4.70 -43.02
CA ASP A 106 23.96 4.70 -44.46
C ASP A 106 22.73 5.56 -44.80
N PRO A 107 22.92 6.74 -45.42
CA PRO A 107 21.80 7.63 -45.76
C PRO A 107 20.76 6.99 -46.74
N ASP A 108 21.21 6.04 -47.56
CA ASP A 108 20.31 5.34 -48.49
C ASP A 108 19.33 4.41 -47.81
N LYS A 109 19.59 4.09 -46.51
CA LYS A 109 18.74 3.26 -45.65
C LYS A 109 17.85 4.04 -44.68
N ALA A 110 17.68 5.33 -44.89
CA ALA A 110 16.92 6.20 -43.98
C ALA A 110 15.47 5.71 -43.79
N GLN A 111 14.80 5.27 -44.88
CA GLN A 111 13.44 4.70 -44.76
C GLN A 111 13.43 3.39 -43.95
N GLN A 112 14.37 2.49 -44.23
CA GLN A 112 14.47 1.23 -43.47
C GLN A 112 14.75 1.48 -42.00
N LEU A 113 15.58 2.47 -41.66
CA LEU A 113 15.83 2.90 -40.29
C LEU A 113 14.54 3.40 -39.63
N GLN A 114 13.76 4.25 -40.32
CA GLN A 114 12.49 4.77 -39.84
C GLN A 114 11.51 3.64 -39.59
N ASP A 115 11.39 2.70 -40.51
CA ASP A 115 10.49 1.56 -40.42
C ASP A 115 10.82 0.67 -39.22
N VAL A 116 12.08 0.27 -39.06
CA VAL A 116 12.54 -0.52 -37.92
C VAL A 116 12.28 0.19 -36.59
N CYS A 117 12.56 1.51 -36.51
CA CYS A 117 12.30 2.27 -35.31
C CYS A 117 10.80 2.44 -35.04
N THR A 118 9.96 2.58 -36.08
CA THR A 118 8.49 2.64 -35.96
C THR A 118 7.93 1.38 -35.34
N VAL A 119 8.38 0.20 -35.81
CA VAL A 119 7.99 -1.09 -35.24
C VAL A 119 8.42 -1.16 -33.77
N ALA A 120 9.71 -0.93 -33.47
CA ALA A 120 10.22 -1.04 -32.11
C ALA A 120 9.51 -0.12 -31.12
N LEU A 121 9.18 1.10 -31.53
CA LEU A 121 8.47 2.06 -30.69
C LEU A 121 7.01 1.68 -30.48
N ASN A 122 6.31 1.10 -31.46
CA ASN A 122 4.97 0.58 -31.27
C ASN A 122 4.94 -0.62 -30.32
N LEU A 123 5.90 -1.54 -30.42
CA LEU A 123 6.03 -2.64 -29.48
C LEU A 123 6.32 -2.12 -28.06
N PHE A 124 7.20 -1.13 -27.90
CA PHE A 124 7.45 -0.48 -26.62
C PHE A 124 6.16 0.18 -26.08
N ARG A 125 5.39 0.86 -26.91
CA ARG A 125 4.12 1.49 -26.52
C ARG A 125 3.14 0.46 -25.96
N SER A 126 2.98 -0.70 -26.62
CA SER A 126 2.13 -1.78 -26.12
C SER A 126 2.62 -2.30 -24.76
N LEU A 127 3.93 -2.51 -24.58
CA LEU A 127 4.50 -2.90 -23.29
C LEU A 127 4.22 -1.86 -22.18
N ALA A 128 4.35 -0.56 -22.51
CA ALA A 128 4.07 0.51 -21.55
C ALA A 128 2.59 0.56 -21.15
N ILE A 129 1.67 0.34 -22.09
CA ILE A 129 0.23 0.21 -21.82
C ILE A 129 -0.02 -0.97 -20.89
N TYR A 130 0.53 -2.15 -21.18
CA TYR A 130 0.32 -3.35 -20.37
C TYR A 130 0.96 -3.26 -18.99
N LEU A 131 2.02 -2.48 -18.83
CA LEU A 131 2.67 -2.22 -17.53
C LEU A 131 2.01 -1.09 -16.73
N SER A 132 1.09 -0.32 -17.32
CA SER A 132 0.51 0.86 -16.65
C SER A 132 -0.16 0.56 -15.30
N PRO A 133 -0.79 -0.60 -15.04
CA PRO A 133 -1.35 -0.90 -13.73
C PRO A 133 -0.31 -1.01 -12.60
N VAL A 134 0.93 -1.36 -12.94
CA VAL A 134 2.02 -1.56 -11.96
C VAL A 134 3.14 -0.52 -12.08
N LEU A 135 3.24 0.16 -13.21
CA LEU A 135 4.26 1.18 -13.50
C LEU A 135 3.61 2.42 -14.17
N PRO A 136 2.71 3.15 -13.50
CA PRO A 136 2.00 4.29 -14.09
C PRO A 136 2.93 5.39 -14.58
N GLU A 137 4.01 5.68 -13.88
CA GLU A 137 5.02 6.68 -14.33
C GLU A 137 5.72 6.29 -15.64
N LEU A 138 5.92 4.99 -15.90
CA LEU A 138 6.48 4.55 -17.16
C LEU A 138 5.49 4.80 -18.31
N ALA A 139 4.21 4.53 -18.09
CA ALA A 139 3.15 4.79 -19.07
C ALA A 139 2.99 6.30 -19.34
N GLU A 140 3.08 7.14 -18.31
CA GLU A 140 3.05 8.61 -18.46
C GLU A 140 4.23 9.11 -19.32
N LYS A 141 5.47 8.72 -18.98
CA LYS A 141 6.67 9.09 -19.75
C LYS A 141 6.66 8.53 -21.18
N ALA A 142 6.10 7.34 -21.37
CA ALA A 142 5.89 6.80 -22.71
C ALA A 142 4.85 7.62 -23.49
N GLY A 143 3.75 8.02 -22.85
CA GLY A 143 2.75 8.92 -23.41
C GLY A 143 3.35 10.27 -23.83
N GLU A 144 4.23 10.84 -23.00
CA GLU A 144 4.98 12.06 -23.36
C GLU A 144 5.81 11.87 -24.64
N LEU A 145 6.50 10.72 -24.79
CA LEU A 145 7.28 10.42 -25.99
C LEU A 145 6.41 10.41 -27.25
N PHE A 146 5.22 9.81 -27.18
CA PHE A 146 4.30 9.69 -28.31
C PHE A 146 3.41 10.92 -28.51
N GLY A 147 3.42 11.89 -27.59
CA GLY A 147 2.54 13.05 -27.61
C GLY A 147 1.07 12.69 -27.40
N GLU A 148 0.78 11.57 -26.74
CA GLU A 148 -0.57 11.15 -26.37
C GLU A 148 -0.57 10.41 -25.03
N PRO A 149 -1.52 10.66 -24.12
CA PRO A 149 -1.65 9.90 -22.88
C PRO A 149 -1.98 8.43 -23.18
N LEU A 150 -1.29 7.50 -22.49
CA LEU A 150 -1.59 6.07 -22.54
C LEU A 150 -2.57 5.74 -21.42
N THR A 151 -3.87 5.85 -21.70
CA THR A 151 -4.93 5.77 -20.68
C THR A 151 -5.89 4.60 -20.85
N THR A 152 -5.92 3.99 -22.04
CA THR A 152 -6.83 2.89 -22.32
C THR A 152 -6.09 1.67 -22.89
N TRP A 153 -6.64 0.50 -22.58
CA TRP A 153 -6.10 -0.78 -23.03
C TRP A 153 -6.22 -0.97 -24.55
N GLU A 154 -7.29 -0.42 -25.12
CA GLU A 154 -7.60 -0.47 -26.54
C GLU A 154 -6.54 0.22 -27.42
N GLN A 155 -5.79 1.16 -26.84
CA GLN A 155 -4.67 1.81 -27.54
C GLN A 155 -3.59 0.80 -27.98
N SER A 156 -3.48 -0.37 -27.34
CA SER A 156 -2.57 -1.44 -27.75
C SER A 156 -3.01 -2.18 -29.01
N ASN A 157 -4.26 -2.05 -29.43
CA ASN A 157 -4.83 -2.78 -30.57
C ASN A 157 -4.53 -2.13 -31.94
N SER A 158 -4.03 -0.90 -31.94
CA SER A 158 -3.74 -0.16 -33.17
C SER A 158 -2.35 0.47 -33.10
N PRO A 159 -1.50 0.30 -34.12
CA PRO A 159 -0.21 0.93 -34.16
C PRO A 159 -0.33 2.44 -34.43
N LEU A 160 0.65 3.21 -33.93
CA LEU A 160 0.82 4.60 -34.28
C LEU A 160 1.67 4.74 -35.54
N THR A 161 1.21 5.56 -36.49
CA THR A 161 1.89 5.85 -37.73
C THR A 161 1.72 7.33 -38.11
N GLY A 162 2.52 7.83 -39.05
CA GLY A 162 2.39 9.15 -39.68
C GLY A 162 2.41 10.33 -38.71
N ARG A 163 3.07 10.20 -37.56
CA ARG A 163 3.10 11.28 -36.55
C ARG A 163 4.49 11.54 -36.00
N PRO A 164 4.77 12.77 -35.55
CA PRO A 164 6.00 13.08 -34.85
C PRO A 164 6.05 12.39 -33.48
N ILE A 165 7.26 12.20 -33.00
CA ILE A 165 7.52 11.82 -31.60
C ILE A 165 8.29 12.94 -30.90
N ASN A 166 8.08 13.05 -29.60
CA ASN A 166 8.81 14.02 -28.79
C ASN A 166 10.24 13.53 -28.51
N LYS A 167 11.07 14.43 -28.00
CA LYS A 167 12.45 14.10 -27.61
C LYS A 167 12.42 13.03 -26.52
N PHE A 168 13.16 11.93 -26.76
CA PHE A 168 13.31 10.88 -25.77
C PHE A 168 13.95 11.41 -24.49
N GLN A 169 13.28 11.19 -23.37
CA GLN A 169 13.79 11.42 -22.03
C GLN A 169 14.05 10.08 -21.34
N HIS A 170 15.00 10.03 -20.43
CA HIS A 170 15.26 8.82 -19.68
C HIS A 170 14.07 8.45 -18.79
N MET A 171 13.40 7.35 -19.10
CA MET A 171 12.20 6.90 -18.39
C MET A 171 12.52 6.17 -17.11
N MET A 172 13.62 5.41 -17.08
CA MET A 172 14.12 4.68 -15.91
C MET A 172 15.64 4.67 -15.90
N GLN A 173 16.21 4.70 -14.69
CA GLN A 173 17.63 4.52 -14.47
C GLN A 173 17.89 3.14 -13.86
N ARG A 174 19.10 2.63 -14.06
CA ARG A 174 19.54 1.42 -13.36
C ARG A 174 19.56 1.67 -11.86
N VAL A 175 19.04 0.71 -11.12
CA VAL A 175 19.09 0.73 -9.66
C VAL A 175 20.47 0.23 -9.22
N GLU A 176 21.14 1.02 -8.39
CA GLU A 176 22.40 0.65 -7.77
C GLU A 176 22.13 -0.07 -6.44
N PRO A 177 22.75 -1.23 -6.17
CA PRO A 177 22.53 -1.96 -4.92
C PRO A 177 22.72 -1.12 -3.67
N ALA A 178 23.75 -0.26 -3.65
CA ALA A 178 24.05 0.63 -2.54
C ALA A 178 22.89 1.60 -2.17
N LYS A 179 22.08 2.00 -3.16
CA LYS A 179 20.91 2.86 -2.91
C LYS A 179 19.80 2.11 -2.20
N ILE A 180 19.61 0.82 -2.51
CA ILE A 180 18.63 -0.02 -1.83
C ILE A 180 19.10 -0.36 -0.42
N GLU A 181 20.38 -0.65 -0.23
CA GLU A 181 20.97 -0.84 1.10
C GLU A 181 20.80 0.39 1.98
N ALA A 182 21.10 1.58 1.45
CA ALA A 182 20.91 2.84 2.16
C ALA A 182 19.44 3.09 2.53
N MET A 183 18.50 2.82 1.61
CA MET A 183 17.07 2.96 1.88
C MET A 183 16.57 1.96 2.94
N ILE A 184 17.08 0.72 2.93
CA ILE A 184 16.75 -0.29 3.94
C ILE A 184 17.32 0.13 5.30
N GLU A 185 18.53 0.68 5.33
CA GLU A 185 19.17 1.15 6.57
C GLU A 185 18.42 2.37 7.12
N GLU A 186 18.04 3.33 6.26
CA GLU A 186 17.21 4.48 6.64
C GLU A 186 15.83 4.06 7.17
N SER A 187 15.17 3.08 6.52
CA SER A 187 13.90 2.50 7.01
C SER A 187 14.06 1.78 8.34
N LYS A 188 15.19 1.09 8.55
CA LYS A 188 15.52 0.49 9.86
C LYS A 188 15.78 1.54 10.92
N GLU A 189 16.46 2.63 10.55
CA GLU A 189 16.69 3.76 11.46
C GLU A 189 15.38 4.50 11.76
N GLU A 190 14.48 4.66 10.79
CA GLU A 190 13.15 5.24 11.02
C GLU A 190 12.28 4.31 11.87
N ALA A 191 12.23 3.02 11.56
CA ALA A 191 11.56 2.02 12.38
C ALA A 191 12.21 1.89 13.76
N ALA A 192 13.55 2.05 13.87
CA ALA A 192 14.25 2.15 15.13
C ALA A 192 13.95 3.46 15.86
N LYS A 193 13.72 4.57 15.17
CA LYS A 193 13.26 5.85 15.75
C LYS A 193 11.77 5.81 16.13
N GLU A 194 10.91 5.12 15.38
CA GLU A 194 9.53 4.85 15.77
C GLU A 194 9.46 3.79 16.91
N ASN A 195 10.31 2.78 16.89
CA ASN A 195 10.49 1.82 17.99
C ASN A 195 11.49 2.31 19.05
N SER A 196 12.29 3.33 18.80
CA SER A 196 13.01 4.09 19.81
C SER A 196 12.13 5.22 20.40
N LYS A 197 10.95 4.90 20.83
CA LYS A 197 10.61 5.34 22.19
C LYS A 197 11.79 4.88 23.01
N PRO A 198 12.42 5.76 23.81
CA PRO A 198 13.71 5.46 24.39
C PRO A 198 13.65 4.12 25.12
N SER A 199 14.48 3.18 24.72
CA SER A 199 14.95 2.12 25.61
C SER A 199 15.95 2.75 26.60
N GLY A 200 15.57 3.88 27.16
CA GLY A 200 16.02 4.29 28.45
C GLY A 200 15.48 3.24 29.38
N GLY A 201 16.32 2.62 30.12
CA GLY A 201 15.88 1.66 31.10
C GLY A 201 14.68 2.23 31.82
N TRP A 202 13.52 1.59 31.59
CA TRP A 202 12.34 1.89 32.38
C TRP A 202 12.73 1.50 33.81
N GLU A 203 13.08 2.49 34.62
CA GLU A 203 13.13 2.28 36.06
C GLU A 203 11.67 2.24 36.52
N ASP A 204 11.03 1.09 36.29
CA ASP A 204 9.73 0.82 36.88
C ASP A 204 9.95 0.71 38.39
N SER A 205 9.63 1.78 39.11
CA SER A 205 9.67 1.74 40.55
C SER A 205 8.62 0.75 41.04
N GLY A 206 8.97 -0.11 41.99
CA GLY A 206 8.03 -1.06 42.61
C GLY A 206 6.99 -0.39 43.52
N GLU A 207 6.98 0.95 43.65
CA GLU A 207 6.16 1.69 44.60
C GLU A 207 4.65 1.45 44.45
N GLU A 208 4.13 1.33 43.25
CA GLU A 208 2.69 1.08 43.02
C GLU A 208 2.33 -0.36 43.42
N LEU A 209 3.23 -1.31 43.19
CA LEU A 209 3.06 -2.69 43.63
C LEU A 209 3.13 -2.84 45.16
N GLU A 210 3.95 -2.02 45.83
CA GLU A 210 4.02 -1.97 47.30
C GLU A 210 2.74 -1.39 47.91
N LYS A 211 2.15 -0.37 47.26
CA LYS A 211 0.87 0.24 47.69
C LYS A 211 -0.33 -0.68 47.48
N ALA A 212 -0.31 -1.48 46.41
CA ALA A 212 -1.37 -2.40 46.01
C ALA A 212 -0.75 -3.74 45.56
N PRO A 213 -0.42 -4.63 46.47
CA PRO A 213 0.16 -5.94 46.16
C PRO A 213 -0.75 -6.77 45.27
N ILE A 214 -0.14 -7.65 44.46
CA ILE A 214 -0.87 -8.62 43.65
C ILE A 214 -1.79 -9.44 44.57
N ALA A 215 -3.06 -9.57 44.17
CA ALA A 215 -4.05 -10.35 44.89
C ALA A 215 -3.77 -11.86 44.81
N GLU A 216 -4.56 -12.65 45.50
CA GLU A 216 -4.48 -14.12 45.46
C GLU A 216 -4.62 -14.66 44.04
N GLU A 217 -3.94 -15.77 43.74
CA GLU A 217 -4.05 -16.45 42.46
C GLU A 217 -5.48 -16.89 42.16
N ILE A 218 -5.91 -16.69 40.92
CA ILE A 218 -7.19 -17.16 40.42
C ILE A 218 -6.96 -18.10 39.25
N THR A 219 -7.94 -18.96 38.97
CA THR A 219 -7.92 -19.81 37.79
C THR A 219 -8.39 -19.01 36.54
N ILE A 220 -8.06 -19.51 35.35
CA ILE A 220 -8.52 -18.93 34.12
C ILE A 220 -10.07 -18.94 34.05
N ASP A 221 -10.72 -19.95 34.62
CA ASP A 221 -12.18 -20.04 34.69
C ASP A 221 -12.75 -18.98 35.64
N ASP A 222 -12.05 -18.58 36.66
CA ASP A 222 -12.44 -17.46 37.54
C ASP A 222 -12.34 -16.13 36.81
N PHE A 223 -11.29 -15.94 36.04
CA PHE A 223 -11.14 -14.75 35.19
C PHE A 223 -12.27 -14.63 34.18
N PHE A 224 -12.64 -15.71 33.50
CA PHE A 224 -13.71 -15.72 32.49
C PHE A 224 -15.11 -15.54 33.06
N LYS A 225 -15.29 -15.55 34.37
CA LYS A 225 -16.56 -15.11 35.02
C LYS A 225 -16.79 -13.61 34.85
N THR A 226 -15.72 -12.84 34.64
CA THR A 226 -15.80 -11.41 34.33
C THR A 226 -15.93 -11.23 32.82
N ASP A 227 -16.99 -10.59 32.34
CA ASP A 227 -17.18 -10.29 30.92
C ASP A 227 -16.65 -8.88 30.64
N LEU A 228 -15.40 -8.83 30.14
CA LEU A 228 -14.78 -7.59 29.70
C LEU A 228 -15.09 -7.34 28.23
N ARG A 229 -15.59 -6.13 27.90
CA ARG A 229 -15.95 -5.75 26.55
C ARG A 229 -15.34 -4.42 26.15
N VAL A 230 -15.02 -4.29 24.88
CA VAL A 230 -14.77 -3.00 24.26
C VAL A 230 -16.10 -2.26 24.10
N ALA A 231 -16.16 -1.02 24.54
CA ALA A 231 -17.35 -0.18 24.41
C ALA A 231 -16.95 1.20 23.86
N ARG A 232 -17.86 1.82 23.10
CA ARG A 232 -17.68 3.22 22.66
C ARG A 232 -18.50 4.15 23.55
N ILE A 233 -17.89 5.20 24.02
CA ILE A 233 -18.61 6.28 24.70
C ILE A 233 -19.38 7.06 23.62
N VAL A 234 -20.69 6.97 23.61
CA VAL A 234 -21.56 7.67 22.66
C VAL A 234 -22.08 8.98 23.22
N GLU A 235 -22.25 9.06 24.54
CA GLU A 235 -22.59 10.28 25.27
C GLU A 235 -21.83 10.35 26.59
N ALA A 236 -21.46 11.56 26.98
CA ALA A 236 -20.85 11.84 28.27
C ALA A 236 -21.49 13.12 28.82
N ASN A 237 -22.05 13.04 30.02
CA ASN A 237 -22.77 14.14 30.65
C ASN A 237 -22.23 14.41 32.05
N GLU A 238 -22.15 15.68 32.40
CA GLU A 238 -21.89 16.06 33.78
C GLU A 238 -23.05 15.63 34.68
N VAL A 239 -22.71 15.26 35.92
CA VAL A 239 -23.68 15.05 37.00
C VAL A 239 -23.53 16.24 37.97
N PRO A 240 -24.41 17.29 37.90
CA PRO A 240 -24.17 18.55 38.60
C PRO A 240 -24.04 18.41 40.10
N GLU A 241 -24.77 17.46 40.70
CA GLU A 241 -24.74 17.22 42.15
C GLU A 241 -23.61 16.26 42.58
N ALA A 242 -22.86 15.68 41.64
CA ALA A 242 -21.79 14.75 41.95
C ALA A 242 -20.41 15.39 41.76
N ARG A 243 -19.57 15.32 42.78
CA ARG A 243 -18.24 15.94 42.77
C ARG A 243 -17.24 15.18 41.89
N LYS A 244 -17.46 13.87 41.65
CA LYS A 244 -16.50 12.98 41.02
C LYS A 244 -17.05 12.23 39.79
N LEU A 245 -18.36 12.26 39.55
CA LEU A 245 -18.99 11.37 38.56
C LEU A 245 -19.23 12.10 37.24
N VAL A 246 -18.99 11.37 36.17
CA VAL A 246 -19.48 11.61 34.82
C VAL A 246 -20.43 10.48 34.48
N GLN A 247 -21.58 10.82 33.88
CA GLN A 247 -22.52 9.84 33.33
C GLN A 247 -22.12 9.54 31.90
N LEU A 248 -21.97 8.27 31.58
CA LEU A 248 -21.57 7.79 30.26
C LEU A 248 -22.66 6.89 29.70
N THR A 249 -23.00 7.09 28.44
CA THR A 249 -23.72 6.11 27.63
C THR A 249 -22.70 5.34 26.79
N LEU A 250 -22.60 4.03 27.01
CA LEU A 250 -21.64 3.15 26.37
C LEU A 250 -22.36 2.26 25.35
N SER A 251 -21.93 2.29 24.08
CA SER A 251 -22.41 1.35 23.06
C SER A 251 -21.53 0.10 23.02
N LEU A 252 -22.17 -1.06 23.07
CA LEU A 252 -21.55 -2.38 22.84
C LEU A 252 -21.72 -2.88 21.40
N GLY A 253 -22.26 -2.05 20.53
CA GLY A 253 -22.58 -2.38 19.14
C GLY A 253 -24.07 -2.68 18.94
N GLY A 254 -24.57 -2.45 17.72
CA GLY A 254 -26.00 -2.53 17.43
C GLY A 254 -26.81 -1.56 18.29
N GLU A 255 -27.91 -2.04 18.86
CA GLU A 255 -28.79 -1.26 19.76
C GLU A 255 -28.39 -1.40 21.25
N GLU A 256 -27.38 -2.22 21.55
CA GLU A 256 -27.00 -2.53 22.92
C GLU A 256 -26.21 -1.39 23.55
N GLN A 257 -26.79 -0.74 24.54
CA GLN A 257 -26.18 0.37 25.28
C GLN A 257 -26.23 0.14 26.79
N ARG A 258 -25.31 0.75 27.51
CA ARG A 258 -25.22 0.73 28.97
C ARG A 258 -25.05 2.14 29.51
N ASN A 259 -25.81 2.49 30.54
CA ASN A 259 -25.60 3.70 31.33
C ASN A 259 -24.60 3.42 32.47
N VAL A 260 -23.51 4.15 32.54
CA VAL A 260 -22.46 3.96 33.54
C VAL A 260 -22.11 5.28 34.22
N PHE A 261 -22.03 5.28 35.55
CA PHE A 261 -21.50 6.41 36.29
C PHE A 261 -20.03 6.13 36.70
N ALA A 262 -19.13 6.92 36.12
CA ALA A 262 -17.68 6.78 36.31
C ALA A 262 -17.09 7.93 37.12
N GLY A 263 -16.19 7.59 38.05
CA GLY A 263 -15.56 8.56 38.97
C GLY A 263 -14.38 9.30 38.36
N ILE A 264 -14.52 9.84 37.17
CA ILE A 264 -13.43 10.39 36.35
C ILE A 264 -13.53 11.90 36.10
N LYS A 265 -14.50 12.59 36.67
CA LYS A 265 -14.75 14.02 36.46
C LYS A 265 -13.54 14.93 36.73
N SER A 266 -12.61 14.50 37.59
CA SER A 266 -11.42 15.31 37.90
C SER A 266 -10.29 15.16 36.86
N ALA A 267 -10.39 14.15 35.99
CA ALA A 267 -9.35 13.79 35.02
C ALA A 267 -9.76 14.03 33.57
N TYR A 268 -11.07 14.07 33.28
CA TYR A 268 -11.58 14.19 31.92
C TYR A 268 -12.78 15.13 31.85
N GLU A 269 -12.79 15.97 30.83
CA GLU A 269 -13.98 16.72 30.44
C GLU A 269 -14.91 15.84 29.60
N PRO A 270 -16.24 15.95 29.75
CA PRO A 270 -17.19 15.10 29.03
C PRO A 270 -17.02 15.10 27.51
N GLU A 271 -16.72 16.26 26.91
CA GLU A 271 -16.57 16.45 25.48
C GLU A 271 -15.38 15.65 24.90
N GLU A 272 -14.34 15.44 25.68
CA GLU A 272 -13.13 14.70 25.30
C GLU A 272 -13.35 13.17 25.31
N LEU A 273 -14.42 12.72 25.97
CA LEU A 273 -14.73 11.31 26.14
C LEU A 273 -15.55 10.74 24.99
N VAL A 274 -16.40 11.56 24.37
CA VAL A 274 -17.30 11.11 23.31
C VAL A 274 -16.51 10.58 22.09
N GLY A 275 -16.87 9.39 21.62
CA GLY A 275 -16.22 8.72 20.50
C GLY A 275 -15.08 7.77 20.92
N ARG A 276 -14.52 7.89 22.13
CA ARG A 276 -13.42 7.04 22.62
C ARG A 276 -13.88 5.60 22.82
N LEU A 277 -12.97 4.66 22.55
CA LEU A 277 -13.12 3.26 22.95
C LEU A 277 -12.55 3.07 24.35
N VAL A 278 -13.26 2.32 25.16
CA VAL A 278 -12.85 1.95 26.52
C VAL A 278 -13.09 0.47 26.76
N VAL A 279 -12.45 -0.09 27.78
CA VAL A 279 -12.76 -1.43 28.27
C VAL A 279 -13.73 -1.31 29.45
N MET A 280 -14.80 -2.11 29.43
CA MET A 280 -15.77 -2.16 30.52
C MET A 280 -16.00 -3.57 31.02
N VAL A 281 -16.39 -3.69 32.29
CA VAL A 281 -17.02 -4.90 32.85
C VAL A 281 -18.51 -4.85 32.54
N ALA A 282 -18.94 -5.71 31.61
CA ALA A 282 -20.31 -5.68 31.06
C ALA A 282 -21.32 -6.50 31.88
N ASN A 283 -20.86 -7.46 32.66
CA ASN A 283 -21.73 -8.36 33.44
C ASN A 283 -21.82 -8.04 34.95
N LEU A 284 -21.44 -6.81 35.34
CA LEU A 284 -21.71 -6.34 36.68
C LEU A 284 -23.22 -6.17 36.92
N ALA A 285 -23.70 -6.61 38.07
CA ALA A 285 -25.07 -6.37 38.47
C ALA A 285 -25.37 -4.85 38.54
N PRO A 286 -26.49 -4.39 37.99
CA PRO A 286 -26.86 -2.98 38.01
C PRO A 286 -26.90 -2.42 39.44
N ARG A 287 -26.24 -1.28 39.63
CA ARG A 287 -26.15 -0.59 40.93
C ARG A 287 -27.02 0.67 40.92
N LYS A 288 -28.00 0.73 41.83
CA LYS A 288 -28.74 1.95 42.09
C LYS A 288 -27.90 2.96 42.82
N MET A 289 -27.82 4.16 42.28
CA MET A 289 -27.12 5.31 42.84
C MET A 289 -28.09 6.48 43.01
N LYS A 290 -27.69 7.56 43.70
CA LYS A 290 -28.51 8.76 43.88
C LYS A 290 -28.96 9.38 42.54
N PHE A 291 -28.14 9.23 41.51
CA PHE A 291 -28.31 9.89 40.21
C PHE A 291 -28.83 9.01 39.09
N GLY A 292 -29.09 7.71 39.36
CA GLY A 292 -29.58 6.75 38.40
C GLY A 292 -29.07 5.34 38.65
N VAL A 293 -29.13 4.50 37.63
CA VAL A 293 -28.64 3.11 37.66
C VAL A 293 -27.38 3.01 36.84
N SER A 294 -26.30 2.48 37.43
CA SER A 294 -25.06 2.14 36.71
C SER A 294 -25.11 0.65 36.30
N GLU A 295 -24.96 0.36 35.02
CA GLU A 295 -25.13 -0.97 34.40
C GLU A 295 -23.79 -1.57 33.96
N GLY A 296 -22.73 -1.25 34.65
CA GLY A 296 -21.39 -1.73 34.38
C GLY A 296 -20.33 -0.81 34.99
N MET A 297 -19.09 -1.03 34.63
CA MET A 297 -17.95 -0.24 35.10
C MET A 297 -16.90 -0.16 33.97
N ILE A 298 -16.44 1.04 33.67
CA ILE A 298 -15.25 1.21 32.82
C ILE A 298 -13.99 0.91 33.63
N ILE A 299 -12.97 0.37 32.97
CA ILE A 299 -11.69 0.05 33.60
C ILE A 299 -10.75 1.24 33.45
N ALA A 300 -10.13 1.62 34.54
CA ALA A 300 -9.14 2.68 34.61
C ALA A 300 -8.04 2.28 35.60
N SER A 301 -6.85 2.81 35.41
CA SER A 301 -5.71 2.72 36.32
C SER A 301 -5.44 4.06 37.00
N GLY A 302 -4.65 4.05 38.07
CA GLY A 302 -4.17 5.22 38.77
C GLY A 302 -4.77 5.42 40.16
N PRO A 303 -4.14 6.28 41.00
CA PRO A 303 -4.51 6.48 42.39
C PRO A 303 -5.78 7.29 42.63
N GLY A 304 -6.35 7.88 41.57
CA GLY A 304 -7.56 8.71 41.66
C GLY A 304 -7.31 10.21 41.46
N GLY A 305 -8.37 10.99 41.54
CA GLY A 305 -8.28 12.44 41.32
C GLY A 305 -7.99 12.80 39.86
N LYS A 306 -6.91 13.51 39.61
CA LYS A 306 -6.46 13.88 38.24
C LYS A 306 -5.63 12.74 37.59
N ASP A 307 -5.13 11.83 38.40
CA ASP A 307 -4.25 10.74 37.96
C ASP A 307 -5.07 9.44 37.74
N ILE A 308 -6.09 9.55 36.89
CA ILE A 308 -6.91 8.44 36.44
C ILE A 308 -6.72 8.27 34.93
N PHE A 309 -6.38 7.05 34.51
CA PHE A 309 -6.10 6.74 33.11
C PHE A 309 -7.05 5.64 32.64
N LEU A 310 -7.90 5.95 31.65
CA LEU A 310 -8.82 5.00 31.05
C LEU A 310 -8.05 3.96 30.22
N LEU A 311 -8.36 2.67 30.41
CA LEU A 311 -7.85 1.61 29.55
C LEU A 311 -8.61 1.66 28.22
N SER A 312 -7.86 1.90 27.15
CA SER A 312 -8.38 1.95 25.78
C SER A 312 -7.70 0.87 24.94
N PRO A 313 -8.42 0.17 24.06
CA PRO A 313 -7.81 -0.77 23.13
C PRO A 313 -7.04 -0.01 22.03
N ASP A 314 -6.11 -0.71 21.38
CA ASP A 314 -5.41 -0.21 20.21
C ASP A 314 -6.35 0.02 19.00
N GLY A 315 -5.81 0.65 17.94
CA GLY A 315 -6.53 0.89 16.71
C GLY A 315 -7.04 -0.40 16.05
N GLY A 316 -8.27 -0.36 15.54
CA GLY A 316 -8.93 -1.50 14.90
C GLY A 316 -9.89 -2.29 15.78
N ALA A 317 -9.89 -2.10 17.11
CA ALA A 317 -10.90 -2.69 17.97
C ALA A 317 -12.29 -2.08 17.71
N VAL A 318 -13.33 -2.89 17.86
CA VAL A 318 -14.73 -2.47 17.65
C VAL A 318 -15.58 -2.75 18.89
N PRO A 319 -16.65 -1.95 19.13
CA PRO A 319 -17.56 -2.19 20.24
C PRO A 319 -18.14 -3.61 20.24
N GLY A 320 -18.28 -4.20 21.42
CA GLY A 320 -18.79 -5.55 21.63
C GLY A 320 -17.72 -6.65 21.63
N GLN A 321 -16.51 -6.38 21.14
CA GLN A 321 -15.42 -7.37 21.21
C GLN A 321 -15.11 -7.74 22.66
N ARG A 322 -14.96 -9.04 22.92
CA ARG A 322 -14.54 -9.56 24.22
C ARG A 322 -13.05 -9.34 24.42
N VAL A 323 -12.70 -8.94 25.61
CA VAL A 323 -11.31 -8.82 26.07
C VAL A 323 -10.99 -10.02 26.97
N GLY A 324 -9.90 -10.73 26.66
CA GLY A 324 -9.49 -11.90 27.41
C GLY A 324 -8.37 -12.67 26.74
#